data_64bde73613f53eb83e2b24db50fbec07
#
_entry.id   64bde73613f53eb83e2b24db50fbec07
#
_cell.length_a   1.000
_cell.length_b   1.000
_cell.length_c   1.000
_cell.angle_alpha   90.00
_cell.angle_beta   90.00
_cell.angle_gamma   90.00
#
_symmetry.space_group_name_H-M   'P 1'
#
loop_
_entity.id
_entity.type
_entity.pdbx_description
1 polymer ?
#
loop_
_entity_poly.entity_id
_entity_poly.type
_entity_poly.pdbx_seq_one_letter_code
_entity_poly.pdbx_strand_id
1 'polypeptide(L)'
;MSMGFMSSLVNIGSLTLQTAINKLGQEIIVAHTAARKITEIYMIMFSVFGQTMATFCGQNMGAGKVDRIKEGMKLAIIYTCVWSTFAMIASYTIGPQLVHMVTGSHKDVVIVNATNYLKFNTIFYYVPAVISIVRNVMQGIGDQITPLVSSGLEMVGKVVIAFTLVPLMGYAGVIVAEPIVWFIMVIPLIVQIIRTPKLKANK
;
A
#
# COMPACT_ATOMS: atom_id res chain seq x y z
N MET A 1 -4.14 21.25 -1.00
CA MET A 1 -3.09 21.09 -2.04
C MET A 1 -2.17 19.89 -1.81
N SER A 2 -1.78 19.54 -0.57
CA SER A 2 -0.84 18.44 -0.31
C SER A 2 -1.30 17.04 -0.76
N MET A 3 -2.58 16.70 -0.62
CA MET A 3 -3.08 15.35 -1.01
C MET A 3 -3.01 15.12 -2.52
N GLY A 4 -3.36 16.11 -3.34
CA GLY A 4 -3.23 16.01 -4.80
C GLY A 4 -1.78 15.87 -5.26
N PHE A 5 -0.85 16.58 -4.62
CA PHE A 5 0.57 16.48 -4.91
C PHE A 5 1.15 15.10 -4.52
N MET A 6 0.75 14.56 -3.35
CA MET A 6 1.12 13.20 -2.94
C MET A 6 0.64 12.16 -3.95
N SER A 7 -0.61 12.24 -4.39
CA SER A 7 -1.16 11.32 -5.39
C SER A 7 -0.41 11.41 -6.72
N SER A 8 0.01 12.63 -7.13
CA SER A 8 0.79 12.81 -8.36
C SER A 8 2.16 12.13 -8.26
N LEU A 9 2.86 12.24 -7.13
CA LEU A 9 4.15 11.56 -6.90
C LEU A 9 4.00 10.04 -7.02
N VAL A 10 3.01 9.48 -6.33
CA VAL A 10 2.74 8.02 -6.36
C VAL A 10 2.42 7.57 -7.79
N ASN A 11 1.61 8.34 -8.53
CA ASN A 11 1.25 8.02 -9.90
C ASN A 11 2.46 8.04 -10.85
N ILE A 12 3.37 9.01 -10.72
CA ILE A 12 4.61 9.06 -11.52
C ILE A 12 5.44 7.79 -11.29
N GLY A 13 5.65 7.38 -10.03
CA GLY A 13 6.35 6.15 -9.71
C GLY A 13 5.69 4.91 -10.31
N SER A 14 4.37 4.83 -10.20
CA SER A 14 3.58 3.71 -10.72
C SER A 14 3.60 3.64 -12.25
N LEU A 15 3.52 4.79 -12.95
CA LEU A 15 3.64 4.86 -14.41
C LEU A 15 5.03 4.44 -14.90
N THR A 16 6.08 4.83 -14.19
CA THR A 16 7.45 4.42 -14.50
C THR A 16 7.61 2.90 -14.37
N LEU A 17 7.11 2.32 -13.29
CA LEU A 17 7.13 0.86 -13.10
C LEU A 17 6.29 0.15 -14.17
N GLN A 18 5.10 0.68 -14.51
CA GLN A 18 4.25 0.13 -15.57
C GLN A 18 4.96 0.15 -16.95
N THR A 19 5.73 1.21 -17.23
CA THR A 19 6.52 1.29 -18.46
C THR A 19 7.57 0.18 -18.53
N ALA A 20 8.21 -0.15 -17.41
CA ALA A 20 9.15 -1.26 -17.34
C ALA A 20 8.43 -2.62 -17.54
N ILE A 21 7.25 -2.81 -16.94
CA ILE A 21 6.43 -4.03 -17.09
C ILE A 21 6.00 -4.24 -18.56
N ASN A 22 5.65 -3.17 -19.26
CA ASN A 22 5.22 -3.24 -20.65
C ASN A 22 6.29 -3.82 -21.60
N LYS A 23 7.56 -3.80 -21.20
CA LYS A 23 8.68 -4.41 -21.94
C LYS A 23 8.80 -5.93 -21.71
N LEU A 24 8.10 -6.51 -20.75
CA LEU A 24 8.19 -7.92 -20.37
C LEU A 24 7.30 -8.85 -21.21
N GLY A 25 6.50 -8.30 -22.12
CA GLY A 25 5.64 -9.06 -23.03
C GLY A 25 4.16 -9.06 -22.61
N GLN A 26 3.30 -9.34 -23.59
CA GLN A 26 1.85 -9.18 -23.45
C GLN A 26 1.24 -10.07 -22.35
N GLU A 27 1.71 -11.31 -22.20
CA GLU A 27 1.18 -12.23 -21.18
C GLU A 27 1.50 -11.76 -19.77
N ILE A 28 2.67 -11.17 -19.56
CA ILE A 28 3.04 -10.57 -18.27
C ILE A 28 2.21 -9.31 -17.97
N ILE A 29 1.93 -8.49 -19.00
CA ILE A 29 1.05 -7.32 -18.85
C ILE A 29 -0.34 -7.75 -18.40
N VAL A 30 -0.91 -8.77 -19.02
CA VAL A 30 -2.23 -9.31 -18.64
C VAL A 30 -2.21 -9.87 -17.23
N ALA A 31 -1.19 -10.66 -16.88
CA ALA A 31 -1.01 -11.22 -15.55
C ALA A 31 -0.91 -10.13 -14.49
N HIS A 32 -0.07 -9.12 -14.72
CA HIS A 32 0.12 -8.00 -13.79
C HIS A 32 -1.15 -7.17 -13.64
N THR A 33 -1.83 -6.87 -14.73
CA THR A 33 -3.09 -6.11 -14.70
C THR A 33 -4.16 -6.83 -13.87
N ALA A 34 -4.29 -8.16 -14.03
CA ALA A 34 -5.21 -8.96 -13.22
C ALA A 34 -4.85 -8.93 -11.74
N ALA A 35 -3.57 -9.17 -11.43
CA ALA A 35 -3.07 -9.12 -10.07
C ALA A 35 -3.31 -7.74 -9.41
N ARG A 36 -3.07 -6.65 -10.16
CA ARG A 36 -3.34 -5.27 -9.70
C ARG A 36 -4.81 -5.03 -9.41
N LYS A 37 -5.74 -5.45 -10.28
CA LYS A 37 -7.18 -5.31 -10.03
C LYS A 37 -7.62 -6.01 -8.74
N ILE A 38 -7.13 -7.23 -8.49
CA ILE A 38 -7.42 -7.96 -7.26
C ILE A 38 -6.79 -7.24 -6.06
N THR A 39 -5.54 -6.80 -6.18
CA THR A 39 -4.85 -6.00 -5.16
C THR A 39 -5.62 -4.73 -4.82
N GLU A 40 -6.15 -4.01 -5.80
CA GLU A 40 -6.93 -2.79 -5.60
C GLU A 40 -8.19 -3.06 -4.76
N ILE A 41 -8.87 -4.19 -4.99
CA ILE A 41 -10.02 -4.60 -4.17
C ILE A 41 -9.58 -4.81 -2.71
N TYR A 42 -8.45 -5.49 -2.47
CA TYR A 42 -7.93 -5.66 -1.12
C TYR A 42 -7.54 -4.32 -0.46
N MET A 43 -6.97 -3.40 -1.23
CA MET A 43 -6.49 -2.10 -0.73
C MET A 43 -7.64 -1.11 -0.43
N ILE A 44 -8.85 -1.32 -0.96
CA ILE A 44 -10.02 -0.48 -0.66
C ILE A 44 -10.26 -0.39 0.85
N MET A 45 -10.19 -1.50 1.57
CA MET A 45 -10.37 -1.52 3.02
C MET A 45 -9.34 -0.66 3.76
N PHE A 46 -8.07 -0.71 3.35
CA PHE A 46 -7.04 0.14 3.95
C PHE A 46 -7.32 1.63 3.68
N SER A 47 -7.79 1.95 2.48
CA SER A 47 -8.14 3.32 2.09
C SER A 47 -9.32 3.85 2.91
N VAL A 48 -10.39 3.06 3.05
CA VAL A 48 -11.59 3.44 3.80
C VAL A 48 -11.26 3.66 5.28
N PHE A 49 -10.57 2.71 5.92
CA PHE A 49 -10.14 2.87 7.32
C PHE A 49 -9.19 4.06 7.49
N GLY A 50 -8.27 4.27 6.54
CA GLY A 50 -7.38 5.41 6.55
C GLY A 50 -8.14 6.73 6.52
N GLN A 51 -9.03 6.93 5.55
CA GLN A 51 -9.83 8.16 5.43
C GLN A 51 -10.72 8.41 6.65
N THR A 52 -11.33 7.36 7.19
CA THR A 52 -12.09 7.44 8.45
C THR A 52 -11.21 7.93 9.58
N MET A 53 -9.98 7.41 9.69
CA MET A 53 -9.03 7.85 10.71
C MET A 53 -8.59 9.29 10.53
N ALA A 54 -8.43 9.81 9.30
CA ALA A 54 -8.10 11.22 9.09
C ALA A 54 -9.17 12.14 9.68
N THR A 55 -10.45 11.85 9.39
CA THR A 55 -11.58 12.63 9.90
C THR A 55 -11.72 12.48 11.42
N PHE A 56 -11.66 11.25 11.92
CA PHE A 56 -11.76 10.95 13.36
C PHE A 56 -10.66 11.64 14.16
N CYS A 57 -9.42 11.61 13.68
CA CYS A 57 -8.29 12.25 14.34
C CYS A 57 -8.39 13.77 14.32
N GLY A 58 -8.84 14.36 13.20
CA GLY A 58 -9.05 15.81 13.11
C GLY A 58 -10.09 16.31 14.14
N GLN A 59 -11.21 15.62 14.25
CA GLN A 59 -12.27 15.95 15.21
C GLN A 59 -11.80 15.81 16.67
N ASN A 60 -11.15 14.68 17.00
CA ASN A 60 -10.70 14.43 18.37
C ASN A 60 -9.49 15.31 18.76
N MET A 61 -8.65 15.68 17.80
CA MET A 61 -7.54 16.64 18.04
C MET A 61 -8.11 18.03 18.35
N GLY A 62 -9.09 18.50 17.58
CA GLY A 62 -9.77 19.78 17.88
C GLY A 62 -10.51 19.79 19.21
N ALA A 63 -10.97 18.63 19.69
CA ALA A 63 -11.61 18.47 21.00
C ALA A 63 -10.63 18.18 22.16
N GLY A 64 -9.32 18.13 21.91
CA GLY A 64 -8.29 17.80 22.91
C GLY A 64 -8.31 16.35 23.40
N LYS A 65 -8.99 15.43 22.69
CA LYS A 65 -9.19 14.03 23.10
C LYS A 65 -8.14 13.10 22.49
N VAL A 66 -6.87 13.30 22.86
CA VAL A 66 -5.72 12.57 22.28
C VAL A 66 -5.79 11.06 22.54
N ASP A 67 -6.26 10.62 23.70
CA ASP A 67 -6.34 9.19 24.04
C ASP A 67 -7.32 8.44 23.11
N ARG A 68 -8.41 9.09 22.69
CA ARG A 68 -9.32 8.53 21.68
C ARG A 68 -8.64 8.31 20.34
N ILE A 69 -7.73 9.21 19.95
CA ILE A 69 -6.96 9.07 18.69
C ILE A 69 -6.08 7.82 18.76
N LYS A 70 -5.40 7.59 19.88
CA LYS A 70 -4.54 6.40 20.08
C LYS A 70 -5.35 5.11 20.04
N GLU A 71 -6.47 5.10 20.75
CA GLU A 71 -7.37 3.95 20.79
C GLU A 71 -7.95 3.64 19.41
N GLY A 72 -8.48 4.67 18.72
CA GLY A 72 -9.00 4.53 17.35
C GLY A 72 -7.95 4.03 16.36
N MET A 73 -6.71 4.56 16.44
CA MET A 73 -5.58 4.11 15.63
C MET A 73 -5.26 2.64 15.88
N LYS A 74 -5.19 2.21 17.16
CA LYS A 74 -4.95 0.82 17.53
C LYS A 74 -6.02 -0.11 16.94
N LEU A 75 -7.30 0.24 17.11
CA LEU A 75 -8.41 -0.54 16.58
C LEU A 75 -8.39 -0.60 15.05
N ALA A 76 -8.14 0.51 14.36
CA ALA A 76 -8.05 0.55 12.91
C ALA A 76 -6.91 -0.34 12.38
N ILE A 77 -5.75 -0.35 13.05
CA ILE A 77 -4.63 -1.24 12.70
C ILE A 77 -5.04 -2.71 12.90
N ILE A 78 -5.70 -3.05 14.01
CA ILE A 78 -6.15 -4.43 14.26
C ILE A 78 -7.11 -4.89 13.16
N TYR A 79 -8.13 -4.09 12.82
CA TYR A 79 -9.11 -4.45 11.78
C TYR A 79 -8.45 -4.60 10.40
N THR A 80 -7.54 -3.71 10.04
CA THR A 80 -6.82 -3.80 8.76
C THR A 80 -5.84 -4.98 8.74
N CYS A 81 -5.24 -5.36 9.86
CA CYS A 81 -4.43 -6.58 9.98
C CYS A 81 -5.27 -7.85 9.84
N VAL A 82 -6.46 -7.91 10.44
CA VAL A 82 -7.41 -9.02 10.25
C VAL A 82 -7.80 -9.14 8.78
N TRP A 83 -8.09 -8.02 8.13
CA TRP A 83 -8.37 -8.01 6.69
C TRP A 83 -7.17 -8.47 5.85
N SER A 84 -5.94 -8.06 6.22
CA SER A 84 -4.71 -8.52 5.55
C SER A 84 -4.56 -10.04 5.63
N THR A 85 -4.87 -10.63 6.79
CA THR A 85 -4.89 -12.09 6.97
C THR A 85 -5.93 -12.76 6.06
N PHE A 86 -7.12 -12.19 5.98
CA PHE A 86 -8.17 -12.67 5.06
C PHE A 86 -7.70 -12.62 3.60
N ALA A 87 -7.13 -11.49 3.15
CA ALA A 87 -6.62 -11.32 1.79
C ALA A 87 -5.49 -12.32 1.48
N MET A 88 -4.61 -12.59 2.44
CA MET A 88 -3.57 -13.60 2.32
C MET A 88 -4.18 -15.01 2.14
N ILE A 89 -5.08 -15.42 3.03
CA ILE A 89 -5.75 -16.74 2.94
C ILE A 89 -6.46 -16.88 1.60
N ALA A 90 -7.23 -15.87 1.17
CA ALA A 90 -7.92 -15.87 -0.12
C ALA A 90 -6.95 -16.03 -1.30
N SER A 91 -5.82 -15.30 -1.30
CA SER A 91 -4.82 -15.39 -2.35
C SER A 91 -4.15 -16.77 -2.43
N TYR A 92 -3.98 -17.44 -1.29
CA TYR A 92 -3.38 -18.78 -1.23
C TYR A 92 -4.36 -19.88 -1.62
N THR A 93 -5.63 -19.76 -1.24
CA THR A 93 -6.66 -20.80 -1.46
C THR A 93 -7.34 -20.70 -2.82
N ILE A 94 -7.76 -19.50 -3.20
CA ILE A 94 -8.55 -19.25 -4.43
C ILE A 94 -7.87 -18.28 -5.41
N GLY A 95 -6.56 -18.01 -5.23
CA GLY A 95 -5.82 -17.08 -6.10
C GLY A 95 -5.96 -17.35 -7.59
N PRO A 96 -5.72 -18.60 -8.08
CA PRO A 96 -5.90 -18.94 -9.48
C PRO A 96 -7.31 -18.68 -10.01
N GLN A 97 -8.35 -18.98 -9.22
CA GLN A 97 -9.75 -18.74 -9.56
C GLN A 97 -10.06 -17.24 -9.66
N LEU A 98 -9.53 -16.43 -8.73
CA LEU A 98 -9.67 -14.96 -8.78
C LEU A 98 -9.04 -14.38 -10.05
N VAL A 99 -7.85 -14.86 -10.41
CA VAL A 99 -7.16 -14.42 -11.64
C VAL A 99 -7.97 -14.82 -12.86
N HIS A 100 -8.47 -16.05 -12.92
CA HIS A 100 -9.30 -16.52 -14.02
C HIS A 100 -10.60 -15.71 -14.14
N MET A 101 -11.26 -15.39 -13.02
CA MET A 101 -12.48 -14.58 -13.00
C MET A 101 -12.25 -13.17 -13.57
N VAL A 102 -11.08 -12.57 -13.29
CA VAL A 102 -10.73 -11.21 -13.74
C VAL A 102 -10.30 -11.18 -15.21
N THR A 103 -9.62 -12.23 -15.69
CA THR A 103 -9.02 -12.24 -17.03
C THR A 103 -9.82 -13.02 -18.06
N GLY A 104 -10.61 -14.00 -17.63
CA GLY A 104 -11.16 -15.03 -18.52
C GLY A 104 -10.10 -15.91 -19.19
N SER A 105 -8.82 -15.74 -18.84
CA SER A 105 -7.70 -16.45 -19.47
C SER A 105 -7.52 -17.84 -18.85
N HIS A 106 -7.26 -18.82 -19.73
CA HIS A 106 -6.85 -20.19 -19.34
C HIS A 106 -5.34 -20.41 -19.53
N LYS A 107 -4.58 -19.36 -19.91
CA LYS A 107 -3.13 -19.48 -20.10
C LYS A 107 -2.41 -19.63 -18.77
N ASP A 108 -1.69 -20.73 -18.60
CA ASP A 108 -0.92 -21.02 -17.38
C ASP A 108 0.05 -19.91 -17.01
N VAL A 109 0.73 -19.30 -18.00
CA VAL A 109 1.66 -18.20 -17.78
C VAL A 109 0.98 -17.02 -17.11
N VAL A 110 -0.24 -16.66 -17.50
CA VAL A 110 -0.99 -15.55 -16.90
C VAL A 110 -1.42 -15.90 -15.49
N ILE A 111 -2.01 -17.09 -15.30
CA ILE A 111 -2.53 -17.52 -14.00
C ILE A 111 -1.40 -17.67 -12.98
N VAL A 112 -0.30 -18.31 -13.35
CA VAL A 112 0.83 -18.57 -12.44
C VAL A 112 1.50 -17.26 -12.04
N ASN A 113 1.83 -16.37 -12.99
CA ASN A 113 2.49 -15.12 -12.67
C ASN A 113 1.63 -14.19 -11.82
N ALA A 114 0.35 -14.04 -12.15
CA ALA A 114 -0.57 -13.22 -11.35
C ALA A 114 -0.78 -13.81 -9.93
N THR A 115 -0.94 -15.11 -9.82
CA THR A 115 -1.09 -15.79 -8.52
C THR A 115 0.17 -15.68 -7.67
N ASN A 116 1.35 -15.82 -8.26
CA ASN A 116 2.62 -15.65 -7.55
C ASN A 116 2.77 -14.21 -7.04
N TYR A 117 2.39 -13.21 -7.85
CA TYR A 117 2.35 -11.81 -7.40
C TYR A 117 1.43 -11.66 -6.17
N LEU A 118 0.21 -12.17 -6.23
CA LEU A 118 -0.76 -12.08 -5.13
C LEU A 118 -0.24 -12.79 -3.86
N LYS A 119 0.21 -14.03 -3.98
CA LYS A 119 0.71 -14.81 -2.84
C LYS A 119 1.89 -14.14 -2.17
N PHE A 120 2.85 -13.65 -2.95
CA PHE A 120 4.02 -12.99 -2.38
C PHE A 120 3.67 -11.67 -1.71
N ASN A 121 2.91 -10.80 -2.38
CA ASN A 121 2.61 -9.47 -1.86
C ASN A 121 1.67 -9.51 -0.65
N THR A 122 0.68 -10.42 -0.61
CA THR A 122 -0.27 -10.49 0.51
C THR A 122 0.36 -10.87 1.84
N ILE A 123 1.51 -11.54 1.86
CA ILE A 123 2.29 -11.79 3.08
C ILE A 123 2.69 -10.46 3.74
N PHE A 124 2.98 -9.45 2.94
CA PHE A 124 3.46 -8.15 3.40
C PHE A 124 2.35 -7.11 3.60
N TYR A 125 1.07 -7.45 3.39
CA TYR A 125 -0.06 -6.50 3.47
C TYR A 125 -0.26 -5.85 4.83
N TYR A 126 0.32 -6.38 5.89
CA TYR A 126 0.38 -5.73 7.20
C TYR A 126 1.13 -4.40 7.15
N VAL A 127 2.12 -4.26 6.27
CA VAL A 127 2.90 -3.02 6.13
C VAL A 127 2.06 -1.91 5.48
N PRO A 128 1.43 -2.07 4.29
CA PRO A 128 0.57 -1.04 3.72
C PRO A 128 -0.70 -0.78 4.57
N ALA A 129 -1.18 -1.76 5.35
CA ALA A 129 -2.24 -1.53 6.34
C ALA A 129 -1.81 -0.47 7.36
N VAL A 130 -0.64 -0.63 7.97
CA VAL A 130 -0.07 0.34 8.92
C VAL A 130 0.22 1.67 8.23
N ILE A 131 0.82 1.66 7.03
CA ILE A 131 1.09 2.88 6.25
C ILE A 131 -0.19 3.68 6.04
N SER A 132 -1.27 3.05 5.60
CA SER A 132 -2.53 3.73 5.33
C SER A 132 -3.08 4.39 6.57
N ILE A 133 -3.14 3.67 7.70
CA ILE A 133 -3.67 4.22 8.96
C ILE A 133 -2.78 5.36 9.46
N VAL A 134 -1.47 5.14 9.59
CA VAL A 134 -0.55 6.14 10.17
C VAL A 134 -0.48 7.39 9.30
N ARG A 135 -0.41 7.23 7.96
CA ARG A 135 -0.41 8.35 7.01
C ARG A 135 -1.64 9.25 7.19
N ASN A 136 -2.82 8.66 7.29
CA ASN A 136 -4.06 9.39 7.46
C ASN A 136 -4.22 9.99 8.87
N VAL A 137 -3.77 9.29 9.91
CA VAL A 137 -3.69 9.86 11.28
C VAL A 137 -2.81 11.09 11.29
N MET A 138 -1.62 11.05 10.68
CA MET A 138 -0.72 12.21 10.59
C MET A 138 -1.39 13.38 9.88
N GLN A 139 -2.08 13.15 8.77
CA GLN A 139 -2.86 14.18 8.08
C GLN A 139 -3.97 14.75 8.97
N GLY A 140 -4.71 13.90 9.68
CA GLY A 140 -5.78 14.30 10.58
C GLY A 140 -5.31 15.15 11.76
N ILE A 141 -4.12 14.91 12.29
CA ILE A 141 -3.51 15.75 13.35
C ILE A 141 -2.76 16.98 12.79
N GLY A 142 -2.83 17.22 11.49
CA GLY A 142 -2.24 18.40 10.84
C GLY A 142 -0.76 18.27 10.53
N ASP A 143 -0.20 17.08 10.44
CA ASP A 143 1.13 16.83 9.87
C ASP A 143 0.97 16.41 8.40
N GLN A 144 1.31 17.33 7.50
CA GLN A 144 1.25 17.11 6.05
C GLN A 144 2.62 16.73 5.45
N ILE A 145 3.70 17.02 6.17
CA ILE A 145 5.07 16.84 5.67
C ILE A 145 5.46 15.37 5.69
N THR A 146 5.21 14.67 6.78
CA THR A 146 5.59 13.26 6.93
C THR A 146 4.92 12.36 5.89
N PRO A 147 3.59 12.43 5.64
CA PRO A 147 2.95 11.75 4.53
C PRO A 147 3.52 12.10 3.15
N LEU A 148 3.89 13.36 2.93
CA LEU A 148 4.51 13.80 1.68
C LEU A 148 5.89 13.18 1.46
N VAL A 149 6.74 13.14 2.49
CA VAL A 149 8.05 12.47 2.45
C VAL A 149 7.88 10.98 2.15
N SER A 150 6.94 10.32 2.82
CA SER A 150 6.63 8.90 2.57
C SER A 150 6.21 8.66 1.11
N SER A 151 5.37 9.53 0.52
CA SER A 151 4.98 9.44 -0.91
C SER A 151 6.13 9.72 -1.86
N GLY A 152 7.03 10.63 -1.51
CA GLY A 152 8.27 10.87 -2.26
C GLY A 152 9.19 9.66 -2.29
N LEU A 153 9.36 8.99 -1.15
CA LEU A 153 10.12 7.74 -1.05
C LEU A 153 9.48 6.61 -1.87
N GLU A 154 8.14 6.54 -1.89
CA GLU A 154 7.42 5.60 -2.75
C GLU A 154 7.75 5.83 -4.23
N MET A 155 7.65 7.07 -4.71
CA MET A 155 7.98 7.43 -6.08
C MET A 155 9.43 7.05 -6.42
N VAL A 156 10.39 7.51 -5.62
CA VAL A 156 11.81 7.24 -5.85
C VAL A 156 12.10 5.74 -5.82
N GLY A 157 11.55 5.01 -4.86
CA GLY A 157 11.71 3.56 -4.75
C GLY A 157 11.20 2.83 -5.99
N LYS A 158 10.00 3.15 -6.47
CA LYS A 158 9.44 2.54 -7.69
C LYS A 158 10.27 2.87 -8.94
N VAL A 159 10.74 4.12 -9.07
CA VAL A 159 11.62 4.53 -10.18
C VAL A 159 12.93 3.75 -10.16
N VAL A 160 13.61 3.69 -9.02
CA VAL A 160 14.87 2.97 -8.87
C VAL A 160 14.68 1.49 -9.22
N ILE A 161 13.63 0.84 -8.71
CA ILE A 161 13.36 -0.57 -8.99
C ILE A 161 13.04 -0.81 -10.46
N ALA A 162 12.29 0.09 -11.10
CA ALA A 162 11.97 -0.02 -12.52
C ALA A 162 13.22 -0.01 -13.42
N PHE A 163 14.26 0.71 -13.03
CA PHE A 163 15.51 0.81 -13.78
C PHE A 163 16.61 -0.17 -13.33
N THR A 164 16.47 -0.80 -12.16
CA THR A 164 17.47 -1.72 -11.62
C THR A 164 17.00 -3.16 -11.56
N LEU A 165 16.01 -3.45 -10.72
CA LEU A 165 15.57 -4.82 -10.47
C LEU A 165 14.74 -5.41 -11.61
N VAL A 166 13.91 -4.61 -12.28
CA VAL A 166 13.09 -5.12 -13.36
C VAL A 166 13.93 -5.57 -14.57
N PRO A 167 14.97 -4.83 -15.03
CA PRO A 167 15.84 -5.30 -16.10
C PRO A 167 16.66 -6.54 -15.73
N LEU A 168 17.01 -6.70 -14.44
CA LEU A 168 17.84 -7.83 -13.96
C LEU A 168 17.02 -9.10 -13.70
N MET A 169 15.81 -8.97 -13.15
CA MET A 169 15.01 -10.07 -12.64
C MET A 169 13.69 -10.28 -13.41
N GLY A 170 13.40 -9.43 -14.40
CA GLY A 170 12.12 -9.48 -15.13
C GLY A 170 10.92 -9.29 -14.19
N TYR A 171 9.91 -10.13 -14.34
CA TYR A 171 8.68 -10.01 -13.55
C TYR A 171 8.89 -10.30 -12.05
N ALA A 172 9.87 -11.10 -11.68
CA ALA A 172 10.24 -11.30 -10.27
C ALA A 172 10.66 -9.97 -9.61
N GLY A 173 11.38 -9.10 -10.33
CA GLY A 173 11.71 -7.75 -9.89
C GLY A 173 10.48 -6.89 -9.62
N VAL A 174 9.42 -7.05 -10.42
CA VAL A 174 8.13 -6.37 -10.20
C VAL A 174 7.42 -6.91 -8.95
N ILE A 175 7.44 -8.23 -8.74
CA ILE A 175 6.80 -8.88 -7.58
C ILE A 175 7.39 -8.36 -6.27
N VAL A 176 8.72 -8.21 -6.19
CA VAL A 176 9.38 -7.74 -4.96
C VAL A 176 9.38 -6.21 -4.79
N ALA A 177 9.02 -5.48 -5.85
CA ALA A 177 9.04 -4.02 -5.86
C ALA A 177 8.16 -3.40 -4.77
N GLU A 178 6.90 -3.82 -4.70
CA GLU A 178 5.94 -3.24 -3.77
C GLU A 178 6.34 -3.47 -2.31
N PRO A 179 6.67 -4.69 -1.83
CA PRO A 179 7.14 -4.88 -0.47
C PRO A 179 8.38 -4.06 -0.10
N ILE A 180 9.37 -3.98 -0.99
CA ILE A 180 10.58 -3.18 -0.74
C ILE A 180 10.20 -1.71 -0.53
N VAL A 181 9.37 -1.16 -1.40
CA VAL A 181 8.92 0.22 -1.32
C VAL A 181 8.11 0.45 -0.04
N TRP A 182 7.22 -0.46 0.35
CA TRP A 182 6.43 -0.34 1.59
C TRP A 182 7.31 -0.29 2.84
N PHE A 183 8.35 -1.12 2.92
CA PHE A 183 9.29 -1.06 4.05
C PHE A 183 10.06 0.26 4.10
N ILE A 184 10.44 0.82 2.96
CA ILE A 184 11.13 2.12 2.91
C ILE A 184 10.20 3.24 3.36
N MET A 185 8.97 3.28 2.83
CA MET A 185 8.04 4.38 3.08
C MET A 185 7.38 4.35 4.47
N VAL A 186 7.35 3.19 5.16
CA VAL A 186 6.79 3.09 6.51
C VAL A 186 7.71 3.69 7.57
N ILE A 187 9.02 3.70 7.33
CA ILE A 187 10.03 4.17 8.29
C ILE A 187 9.75 5.60 8.77
N PRO A 188 9.66 6.63 7.90
CA PRO A 188 9.42 7.99 8.34
C PRO A 188 8.08 8.14 9.07
N LEU A 189 7.06 7.38 8.66
CA LEU A 189 5.75 7.39 9.30
C LEU A 189 5.82 6.87 10.74
N ILE A 190 6.47 5.72 10.97
CA ILE A 190 6.63 5.13 12.30
C ILE A 190 7.50 6.01 13.20
N VAL A 191 8.63 6.51 12.68
CA VAL A 191 9.50 7.40 13.45
C VAL A 191 8.73 8.66 13.90
N GLN A 192 7.97 9.26 13.02
CA GLN A 192 7.26 10.49 13.32
C GLN A 192 6.06 10.27 14.23
N ILE A 193 5.28 9.18 14.07
CA ILE A 193 4.13 8.91 14.94
C ILE A 193 4.56 8.70 16.40
N ILE A 194 5.74 8.10 16.61
CA ILE A 194 6.31 7.90 17.95
C ILE A 194 6.85 9.22 18.52
N ARG A 195 7.41 10.08 17.67
CA ARG A 195 8.07 11.33 18.11
C ARG A 195 7.11 12.49 18.28
N THR A 196 5.97 12.50 17.59
CA THR A 196 5.07 13.66 17.56
C THR A 196 4.58 14.06 18.95
N PRO A 197 4.80 15.33 19.37
CA PRO A 197 4.33 15.82 20.66
C PRO A 197 2.79 15.86 20.73
N LYS A 198 2.13 15.99 19.58
CA LYS A 198 0.67 16.08 19.46
C LYS A 198 -0.06 14.84 20.00
N LEU A 199 0.60 13.68 19.99
CA LEU A 199 0.05 12.42 20.51
C LEU A 199 0.61 12.06 21.89
N LYS A 200 1.52 12.86 22.45
CA LYS A 200 1.94 12.69 23.84
C LYS A 200 0.87 13.36 24.71
N ALA A 201 0.22 12.58 25.58
CA ALA A 201 -0.73 13.15 26.53
C ALA A 201 -0.05 14.28 27.31
N ASN A 202 -0.68 15.45 27.36
CA ASN A 202 -0.32 16.41 28.40
C ASN A 202 -0.66 15.75 29.73
N LYS A 203 0.36 15.39 30.51
CA LYS A 203 0.23 15.07 31.93
C LYS A 203 -0.12 16.34 32.69
#